data_0152d2a81e1f69efb26cc52eaa326fad
#
_entry.id   0152d2a81e1f69efb26cc52eaa326fad
#
_cell.length_a   1.000
_cell.length_b   1.000
_cell.length_c   1.000
_cell.angle_alpha   90.00
_cell.angle_beta   90.00
_cell.angle_gamma   90.00
#
_symmetry.space_group_name_H-M   'P 1'
#
loop_
_entity.id
_entity.type
_entity.pdbx_description
1 polymer ?
#
loop_
_entity_poly.entity_id
_entity_poly.type
_entity_poly.pdbx_seq_one_letter_code
_entity_poly.pdbx_strand_id
1 'polypeptide(L)'
;TIDGLTFERLPAAPVPGGPPGLREWREIETLRKQIERVAHDWQPDILHAHSPALCGMAGLRAARPLGLPLVYEIRAFWEDAAVGNGMGREGSLKYRLTRALENRVVAGAEAVFTICEGLRADLVGRGHDAGKIALSPNGVDLSLFGEPVPRDDALAREIGIGEGPVIGFIGSFYDYEGLDDLIAALPALRERHPGAQLLLVGGGPMDAALRAQAAASTATGAIVFTGRVPHTEVERYYSLIDVLAYPRKRSRLTDLVTPLKPLEAMAQQRIVAASDVGGHRELIEAGITGLLFPPGDPPAIAGALAAFIDARDKWPDMRRAGREHVARHHDWAR
;
A
#
# COMPACT_ATOMS: atom_id res chain seq x y z
N THR A 1 10.84 14.67 -20.93
CA THR A 1 9.43 15.00 -20.71
C THR A 1 8.60 13.74 -20.91
N ILE A 2 7.67 13.45 -20.01
CA ILE A 2 6.71 12.33 -20.07
C ILE A 2 5.34 12.97 -19.84
N ASP A 3 4.39 12.75 -20.72
CA ASP A 3 3.02 13.31 -20.64
C ASP A 3 2.96 14.83 -20.39
N GLY A 4 3.86 15.58 -21.01
CA GLY A 4 3.97 17.03 -20.83
C GLY A 4 4.73 17.50 -19.59
N LEU A 5 5.09 16.59 -18.68
CA LEU A 5 5.88 16.88 -17.48
C LEU A 5 7.36 16.73 -17.73
N THR A 6 8.16 17.67 -17.26
CA THR A 6 9.62 17.61 -17.33
C THR A 6 10.18 17.04 -16.03
N PHE A 7 11.00 16.01 -16.16
CA PHE A 7 11.67 15.37 -15.04
C PHE A 7 13.15 15.73 -15.02
N GLU A 8 13.57 16.46 -14.00
CA GLU A 8 14.98 16.72 -13.70
C GLU A 8 15.49 15.60 -12.77
N ARG A 9 16.46 14.83 -13.25
CA ARG A 9 17.05 13.73 -12.48
C ARG A 9 18.41 14.13 -11.96
N LEU A 10 18.70 13.84 -10.71
CA LEU A 10 20.06 13.89 -10.20
C LEU A 10 20.90 12.87 -10.97
N PRO A 11 22.13 13.25 -11.40
CA PRO A 11 23.11 12.27 -11.87
C PRO A 11 23.24 11.15 -10.83
N ALA A 12 23.32 9.89 -11.27
CA ALA A 12 23.60 8.77 -10.38
C ALA A 12 24.95 9.01 -9.68
N ALA A 13 24.93 9.68 -8.55
CA ALA A 13 26.12 9.82 -7.73
C ALA A 13 26.42 8.47 -7.09
N PRO A 14 27.68 8.03 -7.02
CA PRO A 14 28.04 6.90 -6.18
C PRO A 14 27.53 7.19 -4.78
N VAL A 15 26.88 6.18 -4.16
CA VAL A 15 26.37 6.29 -2.79
C VAL A 15 27.48 6.85 -1.92
N PRO A 16 27.30 8.05 -1.31
CA PRO A 16 28.37 8.68 -0.55
C PRO A 16 28.82 7.74 0.57
N GLY A 17 30.08 7.33 0.56
CA GLY A 17 30.68 6.62 1.67
C GLY A 17 30.72 7.55 2.90
N GLY A 18 30.70 6.95 4.09
CA GLY A 18 30.83 7.70 5.33
C GLY A 18 30.02 7.12 6.48
N PRO A 19 30.24 7.59 7.71
CA PRO A 19 29.46 7.17 8.85
C PRO A 19 27.99 7.60 8.71
N PRO A 20 27.06 6.88 9.39
CA PRO A 20 25.66 7.28 9.46
C PRO A 20 25.51 8.73 9.90
N GLY A 21 24.55 9.45 9.29
CA GLY A 21 24.33 10.89 9.50
C GLY A 21 25.09 11.78 8.52
N LEU A 22 26.36 11.52 8.21
CA LEU A 22 27.12 12.28 7.21
C LEU A 22 26.67 11.97 5.79
N ARG A 23 26.32 10.71 5.53
CA ARG A 23 25.78 10.28 4.25
C ARG A 23 24.43 10.96 3.97
N GLU A 24 23.51 10.88 4.89
CA GLU A 24 22.19 11.49 4.78
C GLU A 24 22.29 13.02 4.65
N TRP A 25 23.20 13.64 5.38
CA TRP A 25 23.46 15.07 5.26
C TRP A 25 23.96 15.44 3.84
N ARG A 26 24.88 14.65 3.27
CA ARG A 26 25.37 14.85 1.89
C ARG A 26 24.27 14.69 0.85
N GLU A 27 23.38 13.71 1.03
CA GLU A 27 22.21 13.51 0.18
C GLU A 27 21.30 14.75 0.20
N ILE A 28 20.96 15.25 1.41
CA ILE A 28 20.17 16.47 1.59
C ILE A 28 20.83 17.66 0.88
N GLU A 29 22.14 17.87 1.07
CA GLU A 29 22.85 19.01 0.46
C GLU A 29 22.95 18.91 -1.07
N THR A 30 23.12 17.70 -1.59
CA THR A 30 23.15 17.47 -3.03
C THR A 30 21.79 17.78 -3.66
N LEU A 31 20.72 17.26 -3.05
CA LEU A 31 19.36 17.52 -3.51
C LEU A 31 18.98 19.00 -3.34
N ARG A 32 19.33 19.64 -2.22
CA ARG A 32 19.11 21.07 -2.00
C ARG A 32 19.69 21.93 -3.12
N LYS A 33 20.98 21.72 -3.45
CA LYS A 33 21.66 22.48 -4.52
C LYS A 33 20.98 22.27 -5.88
N GLN A 34 20.51 21.06 -6.16
CA GLN A 34 19.78 20.78 -7.39
C GLN A 34 18.43 21.49 -7.43
N ILE A 35 17.68 21.47 -6.32
CA ILE A 35 16.41 22.20 -6.20
C ILE A 35 16.64 23.71 -6.43
N GLU A 36 17.65 24.29 -5.78
CA GLU A 36 17.96 25.72 -5.96
C GLU A 36 18.30 26.07 -7.41
N ARG A 37 19.09 25.22 -8.10
CA ARG A 37 19.39 25.41 -9.51
C ARG A 37 18.14 25.38 -10.38
N VAL A 38 17.31 24.34 -10.22
CA VAL A 38 16.07 24.20 -10.99
C VAL A 38 15.10 25.34 -10.69
N ALA A 39 14.97 25.72 -9.42
CA ALA A 39 14.11 26.84 -9.02
C ALA A 39 14.57 28.18 -9.60
N HIS A 40 15.89 28.39 -9.71
CA HIS A 40 16.42 29.58 -10.38
C HIS A 40 16.02 29.65 -11.86
N ASP A 41 16.07 28.50 -12.56
CA ASP A 41 15.76 28.44 -13.99
C ASP A 41 14.24 28.48 -14.27
N TRP A 42 13.43 27.90 -13.39
CA TRP A 42 11.97 27.74 -13.59
C TRP A 42 11.11 28.77 -12.87
N GLN A 43 11.66 29.47 -11.86
CA GLN A 43 10.98 30.48 -11.05
C GLN A 43 9.62 30.00 -10.50
N PRO A 44 9.60 28.85 -9.75
CA PRO A 44 8.34 28.32 -9.22
C PRO A 44 7.78 29.23 -8.11
N ASP A 45 6.46 29.18 -7.91
CA ASP A 45 5.78 29.90 -6.82
C ASP A 45 5.80 29.09 -5.51
N ILE A 46 5.97 27.76 -5.61
CA ILE A 46 5.87 26.83 -4.48
C ILE A 46 6.83 25.66 -4.68
N LEU A 47 7.37 25.14 -3.59
CA LEU A 47 8.07 23.85 -3.59
C LEU A 47 7.17 22.80 -2.95
N HIS A 48 6.94 21.68 -3.63
CA HIS A 48 6.20 20.54 -3.10
C HIS A 48 7.15 19.34 -2.93
N ALA A 49 7.39 18.96 -1.68
CA ALA A 49 8.23 17.82 -1.35
C ALA A 49 7.40 16.64 -0.89
N HIS A 50 7.74 15.44 -1.35
CA HIS A 50 7.14 14.19 -0.87
C HIS A 50 8.06 13.51 0.14
N SER A 51 7.49 12.73 1.06
CA SER A 51 8.26 11.84 1.94
C SER A 51 9.21 10.95 1.13
N PRO A 52 10.43 10.63 1.59
CA PRO A 52 10.87 10.68 2.99
C PRO A 52 11.34 12.05 3.47
N ALA A 53 11.55 12.15 4.79
CA ALA A 53 12.05 13.34 5.46
C ALA A 53 13.35 13.90 4.86
N LEU A 54 14.19 13.09 4.22
CA LEU A 54 15.40 13.55 3.53
C LEU A 54 15.05 14.49 2.36
N CYS A 55 14.04 14.14 1.56
CA CYS A 55 13.52 15.00 0.48
C CYS A 55 12.89 16.28 1.08
N GLY A 56 12.06 16.13 2.11
CA GLY A 56 11.47 17.26 2.83
C GLY A 56 12.50 18.22 3.41
N MET A 57 13.58 17.72 4.01
CA MET A 57 14.68 18.54 4.53
C MET A 57 15.44 19.27 3.43
N ALA A 58 15.67 18.64 2.31
CA ALA A 58 16.29 19.29 1.16
C ALA A 58 15.40 20.43 0.62
N GLY A 59 14.10 20.16 0.46
CA GLY A 59 13.09 21.14 0.07
C GLY A 59 13.03 22.32 1.07
N LEU A 60 12.94 22.04 2.38
CA LEU A 60 12.89 23.06 3.43
C LEU A 60 14.13 23.97 3.43
N ARG A 61 15.31 23.37 3.21
CA ARG A 61 16.57 24.14 3.16
C ARG A 61 16.74 24.94 1.88
N ALA A 62 16.17 24.49 0.77
CA ALA A 62 16.15 25.23 -0.48
C ALA A 62 15.09 26.35 -0.48
N ALA A 63 13.90 26.08 0.08
CA ALA A 63 12.79 27.03 0.11
C ALA A 63 13.14 28.34 0.85
N ARG A 64 13.82 28.22 1.99
CA ARG A 64 14.16 29.38 2.84
C ARG A 64 14.97 30.48 2.14
N PRO A 65 16.13 30.19 1.52
CA PRO A 65 16.89 31.23 0.83
C PRO A 65 16.22 31.75 -0.44
N LEU A 66 15.32 30.94 -1.05
CA LEU A 66 14.56 31.33 -2.22
C LEU A 66 13.29 32.15 -1.90
N GLY A 67 12.92 32.23 -0.61
CA GLY A 67 11.69 32.90 -0.17
C GLY A 67 10.41 32.20 -0.65
N LEU A 68 10.50 30.88 -0.91
CA LEU A 68 9.37 30.08 -1.41
C LEU A 68 8.66 29.32 -0.29
N PRO A 69 7.33 29.17 -0.34
CA PRO A 69 6.61 28.29 0.55
C PRO A 69 6.93 26.82 0.24
N LEU A 70 7.01 25.97 1.30
CA LEU A 70 7.14 24.54 1.17
C LEU A 70 5.84 23.84 1.54
N VAL A 71 5.31 23.05 0.64
CA VAL A 71 4.29 22.04 0.90
C VAL A 71 4.96 20.69 1.10
N TYR A 72 4.52 19.92 2.10
CA TYR A 72 5.10 18.61 2.38
C TYR A 72 4.03 17.52 2.42
N GLU A 73 4.16 16.51 1.54
CA GLU A 73 3.24 15.38 1.45
C GLU A 73 3.82 14.13 2.07
N ILE A 74 3.10 13.54 3.03
CA ILE A 74 3.50 12.34 3.76
C ILE A 74 2.63 11.16 3.29
N ARG A 75 3.27 10.17 2.67
CA ARG A 75 2.63 8.95 2.20
C ARG A 75 2.82 7.76 3.13
N ALA A 76 3.81 7.80 3.99
CA ALA A 76 4.07 6.89 5.09
C ALA A 76 5.16 7.51 5.98
N PHE A 77 5.18 7.16 7.26
CA PHE A 77 6.35 7.44 8.10
C PHE A 77 7.45 6.43 7.80
N TRP A 78 8.61 6.93 7.39
CA TRP A 78 9.71 6.07 6.96
C TRP A 78 10.35 5.28 8.09
N GLU A 79 10.28 5.78 9.33
CA GLU A 79 10.65 5.04 10.51
C GLU A 79 9.78 3.78 10.69
N ASP A 80 8.47 3.89 10.49
CA ASP A 80 7.52 2.80 10.59
C ASP A 80 7.64 1.84 9.38
N ALA A 81 7.85 2.39 8.17
CA ALA A 81 8.09 1.60 6.97
C ALA A 81 9.38 0.76 7.06
N ALA A 82 10.45 1.31 7.64
CA ALA A 82 11.69 0.56 7.88
C ALA A 82 11.47 -0.61 8.84
N VAL A 83 10.65 -0.42 9.90
CA VAL A 83 10.27 -1.50 10.82
C VAL A 83 9.43 -2.55 10.12
N GLY A 84 8.39 -2.14 9.39
CA GLY A 84 7.52 -3.04 8.64
C GLY A 84 8.25 -3.87 7.57
N ASN A 85 9.33 -3.34 7.00
CA ASN A 85 10.19 -4.05 6.05
C ASN A 85 11.35 -4.85 6.71
N GLY A 86 11.36 -4.99 8.04
CA GLY A 86 12.41 -5.72 8.77
C GLY A 86 13.78 -5.02 8.78
N MET A 87 13.88 -3.76 8.34
CA MET A 87 15.13 -3.00 8.25
C MET A 87 15.37 -2.10 9.47
N GLY A 88 14.54 -2.20 10.50
CA GLY A 88 14.62 -1.36 11.68
C GLY A 88 13.92 -1.97 12.89
N ARG A 89 14.07 -1.29 14.02
CA ARG A 89 13.37 -1.63 15.26
C ARG A 89 12.74 -0.35 15.81
N GLU A 90 11.47 -0.43 16.19
CA GLU A 90 10.75 0.65 16.85
C GLU A 90 11.51 1.12 18.11
N GLY A 91 11.55 2.43 18.34
CA GLY A 91 12.24 3.04 19.46
C GLY A 91 13.78 3.03 19.39
N SER A 92 14.40 2.42 18.37
CA SER A 92 15.85 2.49 18.15
C SER A 92 16.33 3.92 17.92
N LEU A 93 17.63 4.18 18.10
CA LEU A 93 18.19 5.51 17.84
C LEU A 93 17.89 5.98 16.40
N LYS A 94 18.06 5.11 15.41
CA LYS A 94 17.75 5.41 14.01
C LYS A 94 16.27 5.78 13.84
N TYR A 95 15.36 5.00 14.42
CA TYR A 95 13.93 5.28 14.41
C TYR A 95 13.62 6.67 14.98
N ARG A 96 14.16 6.97 16.18
CA ARG A 96 13.96 8.27 16.85
C ARG A 96 14.52 9.44 16.05
N LEU A 97 15.69 9.28 15.43
CA LEU A 97 16.29 10.31 14.58
C LEU A 97 15.49 10.55 13.31
N THR A 98 15.03 9.47 12.63
CA THR A 98 14.17 9.59 11.44
C THR A 98 12.88 10.32 11.79
N ARG A 99 12.22 9.94 12.90
CA ARG A 99 11.00 10.59 13.39
C ARG A 99 11.24 12.08 13.76
N ALA A 100 12.37 12.39 14.39
CA ALA A 100 12.72 13.77 14.71
C ALA A 100 12.96 14.61 13.45
N LEU A 101 13.57 14.02 12.43
CA LEU A 101 13.76 14.67 11.13
C LEU A 101 12.42 14.94 10.43
N GLU A 102 11.51 13.96 10.43
CA GLU A 102 10.14 14.11 9.92
C GLU A 102 9.40 15.26 10.62
N ASN A 103 9.40 15.25 11.95
CA ASN A 103 8.80 16.32 12.75
C ASN A 103 9.41 17.71 12.44
N ARG A 104 10.71 17.77 12.14
CA ARG A 104 11.38 19.01 11.75
C ARG A 104 10.88 19.55 10.43
N VAL A 105 10.64 18.68 9.44
CA VAL A 105 10.08 19.05 8.12
C VAL A 105 8.65 19.54 8.31
N VAL A 106 7.82 18.76 9.00
CA VAL A 106 6.41 19.10 9.28
C VAL A 106 6.31 20.46 10.00
N ALA A 107 7.14 20.72 11.00
CA ALA A 107 7.16 22.00 11.69
C ALA A 107 7.55 23.17 10.79
N GLY A 108 8.43 22.95 9.83
CA GLY A 108 8.98 23.99 8.94
C GLY A 108 8.22 24.22 7.64
N ALA A 109 7.37 23.31 7.20
CA ALA A 109 6.55 23.46 6.00
C ALA A 109 5.36 24.41 6.25
N GLU A 110 4.88 25.13 5.28
CA GLU A 110 3.70 26.01 5.35
C GLU A 110 2.41 25.20 5.39
N ALA A 111 2.34 24.11 4.63
CA ALA A 111 1.21 23.18 4.64
C ALA A 111 1.74 21.73 4.57
N VAL A 112 0.99 20.83 5.17
CA VAL A 112 1.30 19.39 5.16
C VAL A 112 0.09 18.63 4.62
N PHE A 113 0.34 17.67 3.73
CA PHE A 113 -0.68 16.73 3.27
C PHE A 113 -0.36 15.33 3.76
N THR A 114 -1.39 14.58 4.15
CA THR A 114 -1.31 13.15 4.44
C THR A 114 -2.32 12.39 3.60
N ILE A 115 -1.97 11.15 3.23
CA ILE A 115 -2.85 10.34 2.39
C ILE A 115 -4.03 9.70 3.16
N CYS A 116 -4.07 9.85 4.48
CA CYS A 116 -5.09 9.21 5.32
C CYS A 116 -5.17 9.86 6.69
N GLU A 117 -6.30 9.66 7.38
CA GLU A 117 -6.54 10.21 8.71
C GLU A 117 -5.61 9.60 9.76
N GLY A 118 -5.24 8.33 9.62
CA GLY A 118 -4.28 7.68 10.53
C GLY A 118 -2.95 8.45 10.65
N LEU A 119 -2.37 8.87 9.53
CA LEU A 119 -1.15 9.69 9.49
C LEU A 119 -1.39 11.09 10.06
N ARG A 120 -2.53 11.72 9.70
CA ARG A 120 -2.90 13.04 10.20
C ARG A 120 -3.05 13.04 11.72
N ALA A 121 -3.82 12.09 12.26
CA ALA A 121 -4.04 11.96 13.69
C ALA A 121 -2.74 11.71 14.47
N ASP A 122 -1.81 10.90 13.93
CA ASP A 122 -0.51 10.67 14.57
C ASP A 122 0.34 11.96 14.61
N LEU A 123 0.35 12.78 13.54
CA LEU A 123 1.04 14.08 13.54
C LEU A 123 0.44 15.05 14.54
N VAL A 124 -0.88 15.13 14.62
CA VAL A 124 -1.57 15.95 15.64
C VAL A 124 -1.22 15.45 17.05
N GLY A 125 -1.21 14.13 17.26
CA GLY A 125 -0.77 13.50 18.50
C GLY A 125 0.70 13.76 18.85
N ARG A 126 1.56 14.05 17.85
CA ARG A 126 2.95 14.51 18.06
C ARG A 126 3.04 16.00 18.45
N GLY A 127 1.93 16.74 18.46
CA GLY A 127 1.84 18.16 18.81
C GLY A 127 1.92 19.12 17.63
N HIS A 128 1.75 18.64 16.38
CA HIS A 128 1.66 19.52 15.22
C HIS A 128 0.24 20.14 15.09
N ASP A 129 0.18 21.34 14.55
CA ASP A 129 -1.09 22.07 14.35
C ASP A 129 -1.97 21.36 13.34
N ALA A 130 -3.16 20.94 13.78
CA ALA A 130 -4.18 20.30 12.94
C ALA A 130 -4.65 21.17 11.76
N GLY A 131 -4.66 22.51 11.93
CA GLY A 131 -5.04 23.45 10.88
C GLY A 131 -4.06 23.53 9.72
N LYS A 132 -2.83 23.04 9.91
CA LYS A 132 -1.77 22.98 8.91
C LYS A 132 -1.77 21.68 8.11
N ILE A 133 -2.50 20.65 8.59
CA ILE A 133 -2.46 19.30 8.03
C ILE A 133 -3.77 18.98 7.34
N ALA A 134 -3.76 18.90 6.01
CA ALA A 134 -4.90 18.52 5.20
C ALA A 134 -4.79 17.08 4.69
N LEU A 135 -5.90 16.46 4.31
CA LEU A 135 -5.94 15.16 3.68
C LEU A 135 -5.85 15.31 2.16
N SER A 136 -5.00 14.47 1.56
CA SER A 136 -4.95 14.22 0.12
C SER A 136 -4.96 12.71 -0.07
N PRO A 137 -6.14 12.06 0.01
CA PRO A 137 -6.24 10.62 0.03
C PRO A 137 -5.76 9.99 -1.29
N ASN A 138 -5.23 8.77 -1.20
CA ASN A 138 -4.97 7.97 -2.37
C ASN A 138 -6.27 7.79 -3.17
N GLY A 139 -6.15 7.88 -4.49
CA GLY A 139 -7.26 7.68 -5.41
C GLY A 139 -6.91 6.72 -6.54
N VAL A 140 -7.92 6.39 -7.32
CA VAL A 140 -7.81 5.61 -8.54
C VAL A 140 -8.49 6.34 -9.69
N ASP A 141 -7.98 6.17 -10.89
CA ASP A 141 -8.63 6.65 -12.10
C ASP A 141 -9.71 5.65 -12.52
N LEU A 142 -10.96 5.98 -12.22
CA LEU A 142 -12.09 5.11 -12.56
C LEU A 142 -12.31 4.94 -14.06
N SER A 143 -11.76 5.81 -14.90
CA SER A 143 -11.83 5.67 -16.36
C SER A 143 -11.02 4.47 -16.88
N LEU A 144 -10.02 4.02 -16.10
CA LEU A 144 -9.22 2.84 -16.41
C LEU A 144 -9.90 1.52 -16.04
N PHE A 145 -10.97 1.57 -15.23
CA PHE A 145 -11.66 0.38 -14.72
C PHE A 145 -13.10 0.35 -15.23
N GLY A 146 -13.32 -0.40 -16.33
CA GLY A 146 -14.64 -0.65 -16.91
C GLY A 146 -15.46 -1.68 -16.13
N GLU A 147 -16.38 -2.35 -16.83
CA GLU A 147 -17.08 -3.51 -16.27
C GLU A 147 -16.07 -4.66 -16.03
N PRO A 148 -16.29 -5.47 -14.97
CA PRO A 148 -15.41 -6.59 -14.67
C PRO A 148 -15.32 -7.54 -15.87
N VAL A 149 -14.09 -7.84 -16.30
CA VAL A 149 -13.91 -8.82 -17.38
C VAL A 149 -14.42 -10.21 -16.95
N PRO A 150 -15.03 -10.97 -17.86
CA PRO A 150 -15.43 -12.35 -17.63
C PRO A 150 -14.21 -13.21 -17.21
N ARG A 151 -14.47 -14.30 -16.49
CA ARG A 151 -13.45 -15.26 -16.10
C ARG A 151 -12.68 -15.77 -17.30
N ASP A 152 -11.36 -15.72 -17.26
CA ASP A 152 -10.46 -16.26 -18.28
C ASP A 152 -10.23 -17.77 -18.03
N ASP A 153 -11.12 -18.60 -18.56
CA ASP A 153 -11.04 -20.06 -18.38
C ASP A 153 -9.83 -20.70 -19.07
N ALA A 154 -9.26 -20.03 -20.07
CA ALA A 154 -8.03 -20.49 -20.71
C ALA A 154 -6.84 -20.34 -19.75
N LEU A 155 -6.69 -19.15 -19.16
CA LEU A 155 -5.69 -18.87 -18.14
C LEU A 155 -5.91 -19.76 -16.90
N ALA A 156 -7.15 -19.93 -16.44
CA ALA A 156 -7.48 -20.79 -15.31
C ALA A 156 -6.93 -22.21 -15.49
N ARG A 157 -7.18 -22.82 -16.65
CA ARG A 157 -6.66 -24.15 -16.99
C ARG A 157 -5.15 -24.19 -17.09
N GLU A 158 -4.54 -23.16 -17.69
CA GLU A 158 -3.08 -23.05 -17.84
C GLU A 158 -2.36 -23.07 -16.48
N ILE A 159 -2.89 -22.34 -15.49
CA ILE A 159 -2.25 -22.19 -14.18
C ILE A 159 -2.82 -23.14 -13.11
N GLY A 160 -3.77 -24.02 -13.48
CA GLY A 160 -4.33 -25.05 -12.57
C GLY A 160 -5.39 -24.52 -11.59
N ILE A 161 -6.09 -23.44 -11.94
CA ILE A 161 -7.23 -22.92 -11.15
C ILE A 161 -8.52 -23.63 -11.60
N GLY A 162 -9.20 -24.30 -10.65
CA GLY A 162 -10.47 -25.00 -10.85
C GLY A 162 -11.69 -24.10 -10.69
N GLU A 163 -12.87 -24.75 -10.51
CA GLU A 163 -14.16 -24.06 -10.39
C GLU A 163 -14.54 -23.68 -8.95
N GLY A 164 -13.75 -24.08 -7.96
CA GLY A 164 -13.98 -23.75 -6.54
C GLY A 164 -13.71 -22.26 -6.25
N PRO A 165 -14.03 -21.82 -5.01
CA PRO A 165 -13.75 -20.45 -4.59
C PRO A 165 -12.26 -20.14 -4.68
N VAL A 166 -11.91 -19.02 -5.33
CA VAL A 166 -10.52 -18.54 -5.46
C VAL A 166 -10.31 -17.33 -4.56
N ILE A 167 -9.48 -17.53 -3.55
CA ILE A 167 -8.96 -16.42 -2.72
C ILE A 167 -7.67 -15.94 -3.38
N GLY A 168 -7.50 -14.64 -3.57
CA GLY A 168 -6.34 -14.15 -4.28
C GLY A 168 -5.69 -12.92 -3.67
N PHE A 169 -4.41 -12.76 -3.98
CA PHE A 169 -3.65 -11.54 -3.72
C PHE A 169 -2.83 -11.17 -4.96
N ILE A 170 -2.85 -9.90 -5.32
CA ILE A 170 -2.06 -9.36 -6.42
C ILE A 170 -1.16 -8.25 -5.89
N GLY A 171 0.16 -8.38 -6.01
CA GLY A 171 1.09 -7.33 -5.59
C GLY A 171 2.46 -7.84 -5.12
N SER A 172 3.17 -6.96 -4.42
CA SER A 172 4.49 -7.29 -3.86
C SER A 172 4.37 -8.06 -2.54
N PHE A 173 5.18 -9.11 -2.38
CA PHE A 173 5.17 -9.99 -1.22
C PHE A 173 6.13 -9.46 -0.15
N TYR A 174 5.64 -8.53 0.66
CA TYR A 174 6.31 -8.04 1.86
C TYR A 174 5.79 -8.76 3.11
N ASP A 175 6.60 -8.83 4.17
CA ASP A 175 6.23 -9.51 5.41
C ASP A 175 4.95 -8.93 6.04
N TYR A 176 4.82 -7.60 6.06
CA TYR A 176 3.65 -6.94 6.63
C TYR A 176 2.35 -7.19 5.84
N GLU A 177 2.39 -7.71 4.63
CA GLU A 177 1.19 -8.09 3.86
C GLU A 177 0.53 -9.36 4.42
N GLY A 178 1.24 -10.18 5.24
CA GLY A 178 0.67 -11.30 5.99
C GLY A 178 0.23 -12.51 5.16
N LEU A 179 0.82 -12.70 3.96
CA LEU A 179 0.46 -13.81 3.07
C LEU A 179 0.75 -15.20 3.69
N ASP A 180 1.67 -15.26 4.63
CA ASP A 180 1.96 -16.44 5.44
C ASP A 180 0.75 -16.87 6.30
N ASP A 181 0.02 -15.92 6.88
CA ASP A 181 -1.22 -16.19 7.61
C ASP A 181 -2.32 -16.73 6.68
N LEU A 182 -2.41 -16.20 5.46
CA LEU A 182 -3.37 -16.66 4.46
C LEU A 182 -3.07 -18.08 3.98
N ILE A 183 -1.79 -18.43 3.76
CA ILE A 183 -1.35 -19.79 3.45
C ILE A 183 -1.68 -20.73 4.61
N ALA A 184 -1.45 -20.31 5.86
CA ALA A 184 -1.76 -21.10 7.05
C ALA A 184 -3.27 -21.29 7.27
N ALA A 185 -4.11 -20.35 6.82
CA ALA A 185 -5.57 -20.43 6.92
C ALA A 185 -6.20 -21.40 5.90
N LEU A 186 -5.54 -21.64 4.76
CA LEU A 186 -6.13 -22.38 3.64
C LEU A 186 -6.55 -23.82 4.00
N PRO A 187 -5.77 -24.63 4.76
CA PRO A 187 -6.20 -25.97 5.14
C PRO A 187 -7.56 -25.97 5.85
N ALA A 188 -7.76 -25.12 6.86
CA ALA A 188 -9.02 -25.02 7.60
C ALA A 188 -10.18 -24.47 6.73
N LEU A 189 -9.89 -23.53 5.81
CA LEU A 189 -10.89 -23.08 4.84
C LEU A 189 -11.36 -24.25 3.96
N ARG A 190 -10.45 -25.12 3.53
CA ARG A 190 -10.75 -26.27 2.67
C ARG A 190 -11.54 -27.38 3.37
N GLU A 191 -11.57 -27.44 4.69
CA GLU A 191 -12.48 -28.34 5.43
C GLU A 191 -13.95 -28.03 5.12
N ARG A 192 -14.29 -26.74 4.95
CA ARG A 192 -15.65 -26.28 4.61
C ARG A 192 -15.87 -26.15 3.09
N HIS A 193 -14.86 -25.72 2.37
CA HIS A 193 -14.87 -25.52 0.93
C HIS A 193 -13.74 -26.32 0.26
N PRO A 194 -13.88 -27.64 0.07
CA PRO A 194 -12.79 -28.50 -0.45
C PRO A 194 -12.19 -28.05 -1.78
N GLY A 195 -12.98 -27.35 -2.61
CA GLY A 195 -12.52 -26.75 -3.87
C GLY A 195 -11.80 -25.40 -3.73
N ALA A 196 -11.69 -24.82 -2.54
CA ALA A 196 -11.05 -23.51 -2.37
C ALA A 196 -9.57 -23.54 -2.76
N GLN A 197 -9.13 -22.52 -3.48
CA GLN A 197 -7.75 -22.35 -3.93
C GLN A 197 -7.22 -20.96 -3.55
N LEU A 198 -5.91 -20.85 -3.41
CA LEU A 198 -5.20 -19.60 -3.17
C LEU A 198 -4.35 -19.24 -4.39
N LEU A 199 -4.61 -18.08 -4.98
CA LEU A 199 -3.87 -17.54 -6.12
C LEU A 199 -3.04 -16.33 -5.69
N LEU A 200 -1.70 -16.47 -5.73
CA LEU A 200 -0.74 -15.44 -5.37
C LEU A 200 -0.02 -14.92 -6.62
N VAL A 201 -0.39 -13.71 -7.04
CA VAL A 201 0.14 -13.05 -8.24
C VAL A 201 1.13 -11.97 -7.84
N GLY A 202 2.40 -12.14 -8.21
CA GLY A 202 3.44 -11.17 -7.86
C GLY A 202 4.72 -11.83 -7.37
N GLY A 203 5.44 -11.11 -6.54
CA GLY A 203 6.71 -11.57 -5.96
C GLY A 203 7.31 -10.49 -5.06
N GLY A 204 8.36 -10.83 -4.34
CA GLY A 204 8.97 -9.88 -3.42
C GLY A 204 9.92 -10.54 -2.43
N PRO A 205 10.34 -9.83 -1.38
CA PRO A 205 11.29 -10.37 -0.40
C PRO A 205 10.83 -11.67 0.26
N MET A 206 9.51 -11.87 0.40
CA MET A 206 8.95 -13.07 1.05
C MET A 206 8.69 -14.24 0.09
N ASP A 207 8.92 -14.10 -1.23
CA ASP A 207 8.55 -15.13 -2.22
C ASP A 207 9.10 -16.53 -1.87
N ALA A 208 10.39 -16.62 -1.58
CA ALA A 208 11.01 -17.90 -1.25
C ALA A 208 10.45 -18.53 0.05
N ALA A 209 10.21 -17.72 1.08
CA ALA A 209 9.65 -18.19 2.36
C ALA A 209 8.21 -18.66 2.20
N LEU A 210 7.38 -17.91 1.45
CA LEU A 210 5.98 -18.26 1.19
C LEU A 210 5.87 -19.55 0.37
N ARG A 211 6.71 -19.74 -0.64
CA ARG A 211 6.77 -21.01 -1.42
C ARG A 211 7.18 -22.20 -0.57
N ALA A 212 8.17 -22.02 0.32
CA ALA A 212 8.58 -23.08 1.25
C ALA A 212 7.46 -23.46 2.21
N GLN A 213 6.74 -22.46 2.76
CA GLN A 213 5.57 -22.69 3.62
C GLN A 213 4.44 -23.40 2.85
N ALA A 214 4.14 -22.96 1.63
CA ALA A 214 3.14 -23.58 0.78
C ALA A 214 3.47 -25.04 0.46
N ALA A 215 4.73 -25.36 0.18
CA ALA A 215 5.18 -26.71 -0.07
C ALA A 215 5.04 -27.65 1.15
N ALA A 216 5.15 -27.10 2.37
CA ALA A 216 4.94 -27.82 3.62
C ALA A 216 3.47 -27.91 4.05
N SER A 217 2.55 -27.18 3.40
CA SER A 217 1.13 -27.16 3.73
C SER A 217 0.42 -28.44 3.27
N THR A 218 -0.54 -28.90 4.05
CA THR A 218 -1.45 -30.00 3.65
C THR A 218 -2.35 -29.61 2.47
N ALA A 219 -2.46 -28.31 2.16
CA ALA A 219 -3.21 -27.76 1.04
C ALA A 219 -2.29 -27.35 -0.14
N THR A 220 -1.04 -27.86 -0.21
CA THR A 220 -0.03 -27.44 -1.21
C THR A 220 -0.54 -27.46 -2.66
N GLY A 221 -1.33 -28.46 -3.06
CA GLY A 221 -1.92 -28.58 -4.40
C GLY A 221 -3.01 -27.54 -4.72
N ALA A 222 -3.41 -26.73 -3.73
CA ALA A 222 -4.41 -25.68 -3.89
C ALA A 222 -3.81 -24.27 -3.81
N ILE A 223 -2.49 -24.12 -3.78
CA ILE A 223 -1.78 -22.86 -3.71
C ILE A 223 -1.01 -22.63 -5.02
N VAL A 224 -1.39 -21.59 -5.74
CA VAL A 224 -0.80 -21.24 -7.05
C VAL A 224 -0.02 -19.94 -6.94
N PHE A 225 1.23 -19.96 -7.37
CA PHE A 225 2.10 -18.79 -7.50
C PHE A 225 2.40 -18.54 -8.97
N THR A 226 2.03 -17.40 -9.49
CA THR A 226 2.31 -17.05 -10.89
C THR A 226 3.67 -16.39 -11.10
N GLY A 227 4.26 -15.83 -10.03
CA GLY A 227 5.35 -14.87 -10.16
C GLY A 227 4.84 -13.50 -10.62
N ARG A 228 5.76 -12.62 -11.00
CA ARG A 228 5.42 -11.29 -11.51
C ARG A 228 4.86 -11.40 -12.92
N VAL A 229 3.75 -10.71 -13.16
CA VAL A 229 3.09 -10.65 -14.47
C VAL A 229 3.16 -9.24 -15.04
N PRO A 230 3.14 -9.05 -16.37
CA PRO A 230 3.06 -7.73 -16.98
C PRO A 230 1.80 -6.98 -16.54
N HIS A 231 1.91 -5.67 -16.33
CA HIS A 231 0.76 -4.86 -15.89
C HIS A 231 -0.45 -4.99 -16.86
N THR A 232 -0.17 -5.12 -18.15
CA THR A 232 -1.20 -5.30 -19.21
C THR A 232 -1.97 -6.62 -19.11
N GLU A 233 -1.48 -7.60 -18.35
CA GLU A 233 -2.12 -8.90 -18.17
C GLU A 233 -2.79 -9.06 -16.80
N VAL A 234 -2.58 -8.12 -15.88
CA VAL A 234 -3.05 -8.21 -14.48
C VAL A 234 -4.57 -8.42 -14.40
N GLU A 235 -5.33 -7.79 -15.31
CA GLU A 235 -6.79 -7.89 -15.34
C GLU A 235 -7.29 -9.32 -15.59
N ARG A 236 -6.56 -10.13 -16.37
CA ARG A 236 -6.85 -11.54 -16.58
C ARG A 236 -6.79 -12.34 -15.28
N TYR A 237 -5.80 -12.03 -14.41
CA TYR A 237 -5.68 -12.67 -13.09
C TYR A 237 -6.75 -12.19 -12.12
N TYR A 238 -7.11 -10.91 -12.14
CA TYR A 238 -8.27 -10.41 -11.38
C TYR A 238 -9.55 -11.17 -11.75
N SER A 239 -9.72 -11.56 -13.01
CA SER A 239 -10.92 -12.29 -13.47
C SER A 239 -11.09 -13.67 -12.83
N LEU A 240 -10.00 -14.28 -12.35
CA LEU A 240 -9.99 -15.60 -11.73
C LEU A 240 -10.27 -15.56 -10.22
N ILE A 241 -10.18 -14.38 -9.58
CA ILE A 241 -10.26 -14.24 -8.12
C ILE A 241 -11.68 -13.87 -7.71
N ASP A 242 -12.28 -14.68 -6.84
CA ASP A 242 -13.58 -14.41 -6.25
C ASP A 242 -13.48 -13.42 -5.09
N VAL A 243 -12.47 -13.58 -4.22
CA VAL A 243 -12.23 -12.74 -3.05
C VAL A 243 -10.78 -12.31 -3.01
N LEU A 244 -10.53 -11.01 -3.15
CA LEU A 244 -9.20 -10.43 -2.94
C LEU A 244 -8.94 -10.29 -1.44
N ALA A 245 -7.90 -10.98 -0.95
CA ALA A 245 -7.56 -11.03 0.46
C ALA A 245 -6.32 -10.19 0.77
N TYR A 246 -6.42 -9.31 1.76
CA TYR A 246 -5.34 -8.43 2.22
C TYR A 246 -5.08 -8.66 3.72
N PRO A 247 -4.37 -9.72 4.09
CA PRO A 247 -4.21 -10.18 5.47
C PRO A 247 -3.12 -9.43 6.25
N ARG A 248 -2.97 -8.13 6.07
CA ARG A 248 -1.90 -7.33 6.68
C ARG A 248 -1.73 -7.62 8.17
N LYS A 249 -0.49 -7.84 8.58
CA LYS A 249 -0.10 -7.98 9.99
C LYS A 249 -0.29 -6.65 10.72
N ARG A 250 -0.68 -6.68 11.98
CA ARG A 250 -0.80 -5.45 12.78
C ARG A 250 0.56 -4.86 13.10
N SER A 251 0.75 -3.62 12.75
CA SER A 251 1.94 -2.81 13.03
C SER A 251 1.57 -1.32 12.94
N ARG A 252 2.43 -0.43 13.43
CA ARG A 252 2.20 1.01 13.23
C ARG A 252 2.05 1.37 11.75
N LEU A 253 2.85 0.78 10.86
CA LEU A 253 2.74 1.01 9.42
C LEU A 253 1.34 0.69 8.90
N THR A 254 0.81 -0.49 9.23
CA THR A 254 -0.48 -0.98 8.71
C THR A 254 -1.68 -0.36 9.42
N ASP A 255 -1.52 0.07 10.67
CA ASP A 255 -2.56 0.80 11.39
C ASP A 255 -2.69 2.27 10.95
N LEU A 256 -1.59 2.90 10.48
CA LEU A 256 -1.58 4.31 10.11
C LEU A 256 -1.75 4.58 8.63
N VAL A 257 -1.47 3.61 7.75
CA VAL A 257 -1.37 3.84 6.29
C VAL A 257 -2.41 3.05 5.51
N THR A 258 -3.23 3.77 4.75
CA THR A 258 -4.20 3.18 3.82
C THR A 258 -3.52 2.62 2.57
N PRO A 259 -3.80 1.36 2.16
CA PRO A 259 -3.27 0.78 0.94
C PRO A 259 -4.09 1.14 -0.31
N LEU A 260 -3.44 1.17 -1.48
CA LEU A 260 -4.12 1.34 -2.78
C LEU A 260 -4.87 0.08 -3.25
N LYS A 261 -4.33 -1.11 -2.98
CA LYS A 261 -4.84 -2.38 -3.50
C LYS A 261 -6.35 -2.63 -3.26
N PRO A 262 -6.91 -2.39 -2.05
CA PRO A 262 -8.35 -2.50 -1.84
C PRO A 262 -9.17 -1.50 -2.66
N LEU A 263 -8.67 -0.29 -2.88
CA LEU A 263 -9.33 0.72 -3.71
C LEU A 263 -9.39 0.29 -5.18
N GLU A 264 -8.27 -0.21 -5.73
CA GLU A 264 -8.20 -0.76 -7.09
C GLU A 264 -9.13 -1.96 -7.26
N ALA A 265 -9.20 -2.83 -6.24
CA ALA A 265 -10.10 -3.98 -6.24
C ALA A 265 -11.57 -3.55 -6.25
N MET A 266 -11.97 -2.64 -5.37
CA MET A 266 -13.33 -2.11 -5.31
C MET A 266 -13.70 -1.33 -6.57
N ALA A 267 -12.75 -0.57 -7.16
CA ALA A 267 -12.93 0.11 -8.44
C ALA A 267 -13.29 -0.87 -9.58
N GLN A 268 -12.70 -2.07 -9.55
CA GLN A 268 -12.98 -3.16 -10.49
C GLN A 268 -14.19 -4.02 -10.10
N GLN A 269 -15.00 -3.58 -9.13
CA GLN A 269 -16.13 -4.35 -8.62
C GLN A 269 -15.71 -5.76 -8.12
N ARG A 270 -14.51 -5.89 -7.53
CA ARG A 270 -14.05 -7.13 -6.91
C ARG A 270 -14.39 -7.15 -5.42
N ILE A 271 -14.66 -8.35 -4.92
CA ILE A 271 -14.92 -8.55 -3.49
C ILE A 271 -13.61 -8.46 -2.71
N VAL A 272 -13.64 -7.72 -1.61
CA VAL A 272 -12.48 -7.47 -0.76
C VAL A 272 -12.69 -8.08 0.62
N ALA A 273 -11.71 -8.83 1.10
CA ALA A 273 -11.60 -9.27 2.48
C ALA A 273 -10.23 -8.84 3.04
N ALA A 274 -10.20 -8.14 4.15
CA ALA A 274 -8.96 -7.57 4.69
C ALA A 274 -8.85 -7.76 6.19
N SER A 275 -7.62 -7.71 6.70
CA SER A 275 -7.39 -7.72 8.14
C SER A 275 -7.88 -6.43 8.78
N ASP A 276 -8.39 -6.54 10.01
CA ASP A 276 -8.91 -5.43 10.81
C ASP A 276 -7.77 -4.60 11.43
N VAL A 277 -7.00 -3.92 10.55
CA VAL A 277 -5.99 -2.92 10.91
C VAL A 277 -6.47 -1.52 10.53
N GLY A 278 -5.91 -0.47 11.16
CA GLY A 278 -6.39 0.89 11.01
C GLY A 278 -6.46 1.37 9.57
N GLY A 279 -5.42 1.10 8.76
CA GLY A 279 -5.41 1.49 7.36
C GLY A 279 -6.48 0.82 6.49
N HIS A 280 -6.95 -0.38 6.86
CA HIS A 280 -8.07 -1.03 6.18
C HIS A 280 -9.43 -0.51 6.67
N ARG A 281 -9.57 -0.25 7.99
CA ARG A 281 -10.81 0.32 8.55
C ARG A 281 -11.18 1.67 7.94
N GLU A 282 -10.19 2.44 7.53
CA GLU A 282 -10.43 3.74 6.89
C GLU A 282 -11.02 3.59 5.47
N LEU A 283 -10.79 2.44 4.81
CA LEU A 283 -11.22 2.18 3.44
C LEU A 283 -12.43 1.27 3.32
N ILE A 284 -12.63 0.37 4.29
CA ILE A 284 -13.59 -0.73 4.20
C ILE A 284 -14.64 -0.59 5.29
N GLU A 285 -15.89 -0.44 4.88
CA GLU A 285 -17.06 -0.54 5.74
C GLU A 285 -17.48 -2.01 5.84
N ALA A 286 -17.22 -2.60 7.03
CA ALA A 286 -17.41 -4.04 7.26
C ALA A 286 -18.84 -4.48 6.98
N GLY A 287 -19.01 -5.49 6.14
CA GLY A 287 -20.32 -6.04 5.73
C GLY A 287 -21.03 -5.25 4.63
N ILE A 288 -20.51 -4.06 4.23
CA ILE A 288 -21.08 -3.20 3.18
C ILE A 288 -20.18 -3.15 1.96
N THR A 289 -18.92 -2.73 2.11
CA THR A 289 -17.98 -2.62 1.00
C THR A 289 -16.95 -3.76 0.97
N GLY A 290 -16.88 -4.56 2.03
CA GLY A 290 -15.97 -5.70 2.15
C GLY A 290 -16.09 -6.40 3.51
N LEU A 291 -15.22 -7.39 3.71
CA LEU A 291 -15.08 -8.13 4.96
C LEU A 291 -13.84 -7.63 5.73
N LEU A 292 -13.97 -7.46 7.06
CA LEU A 292 -12.83 -7.32 7.97
C LEU A 292 -12.69 -8.55 8.86
N PHE A 293 -11.47 -9.09 9.02
CA PHE A 293 -11.15 -10.25 9.87
C PHE A 293 -9.95 -9.94 10.79
N PRO A 294 -9.81 -10.65 11.93
CA PRO A 294 -8.69 -10.44 12.86
C PRO A 294 -7.32 -10.66 12.18
N PRO A 295 -6.34 -9.75 12.34
CA PRO A 295 -4.98 -9.93 11.81
C PRO A 295 -4.19 -10.98 12.62
N GLY A 296 -3.33 -11.76 11.94
CA GLY A 296 -2.41 -12.70 12.59
C GLY A 296 -3.07 -13.92 13.24
N ASP A 297 -4.29 -14.27 12.83
CA ASP A 297 -5.06 -15.41 13.37
C ASP A 297 -5.58 -16.28 12.21
N PRO A 298 -4.76 -17.22 11.69
CA PRO A 298 -5.14 -18.07 10.58
C PRO A 298 -6.47 -18.84 10.76
N PRO A 299 -6.79 -19.41 11.93
CA PRO A 299 -8.12 -20.00 12.17
C PRO A 299 -9.27 -19.01 12.02
N ALA A 300 -9.14 -17.80 12.56
CA ALA A 300 -10.17 -16.76 12.43
C ALA A 300 -10.29 -16.27 10.97
N ILE A 301 -9.17 -16.14 10.25
CA ILE A 301 -9.15 -15.83 8.81
C ILE A 301 -9.92 -16.89 8.03
N ALA A 302 -9.64 -18.18 8.26
CA ALA A 302 -10.34 -19.28 7.60
C ALA A 302 -11.84 -19.26 7.88
N GLY A 303 -12.24 -19.10 9.14
CA GLY A 303 -13.63 -19.03 9.55
C GLY A 303 -14.39 -17.85 8.93
N ALA A 304 -13.75 -16.67 8.91
CA ALA A 304 -14.32 -15.46 8.31
C ALA A 304 -14.49 -15.60 6.79
N LEU A 305 -13.47 -16.10 6.08
CA LEU A 305 -13.53 -16.35 4.63
C LEU A 305 -14.57 -17.41 4.29
N ALA A 306 -14.68 -18.50 5.08
CA ALA A 306 -15.67 -19.53 4.84
C ALA A 306 -17.10 -18.98 4.98
N ALA A 307 -17.39 -18.25 6.05
CA ALA A 307 -18.71 -17.62 6.24
C ALA A 307 -19.03 -16.59 5.16
N PHE A 308 -17.99 -15.89 4.66
CA PHE A 308 -18.12 -14.90 3.60
C PHE A 308 -18.43 -15.56 2.23
N ILE A 309 -17.83 -16.71 1.95
CA ILE A 309 -18.12 -17.51 0.76
C ILE A 309 -19.55 -18.08 0.83
N ASP A 310 -19.99 -18.51 1.99
CA ASP A 310 -21.37 -19.01 2.19
C ASP A 310 -22.41 -17.91 1.93
N ALA A 311 -22.08 -16.64 2.19
CA ALA A 311 -22.94 -15.47 2.00
C ALA A 311 -22.76 -14.80 0.63
N ARG A 312 -22.35 -15.56 -0.41
CA ARG A 312 -22.08 -15.02 -1.77
C ARG A 312 -23.29 -14.36 -2.45
N ASP A 313 -24.50 -14.66 -2.01
CA ASP A 313 -25.72 -14.00 -2.45
C ASP A 313 -25.72 -12.48 -2.20
N LYS A 314 -24.95 -12.00 -1.20
CA LYS A 314 -24.77 -10.57 -0.86
C LYS A 314 -23.68 -9.87 -1.68
N TRP A 315 -22.85 -10.61 -2.40
CA TRP A 315 -21.71 -10.05 -3.14
C TRP A 315 -22.08 -9.03 -4.22
N PRO A 316 -23.17 -9.18 -5.00
CA PRO A 316 -23.56 -8.18 -5.99
C PRO A 316 -23.77 -6.79 -5.38
N ASP A 317 -24.44 -6.72 -4.23
CA ASP A 317 -24.67 -5.44 -3.55
C ASP A 317 -23.37 -4.89 -2.96
N MET A 318 -22.52 -5.74 -2.39
CA MET A 318 -21.22 -5.35 -1.85
C MET A 318 -20.28 -4.82 -2.94
N ARG A 319 -20.23 -5.46 -4.13
CA ARG A 319 -19.46 -4.99 -5.29
C ARG A 319 -19.88 -3.59 -5.72
N ARG A 320 -21.20 -3.37 -5.82
CA ARG A 320 -21.78 -2.06 -6.15
C ARG A 320 -21.42 -1.02 -5.09
N ALA A 321 -21.63 -1.33 -3.82
CA ALA A 321 -21.31 -0.43 -2.71
C ALA A 321 -19.82 -0.07 -2.65
N GLY A 322 -18.92 -1.05 -2.88
CA GLY A 322 -17.48 -0.82 -2.95
C GLY A 322 -17.10 0.15 -4.07
N ARG A 323 -17.60 -0.06 -5.30
CA ARG A 323 -17.34 0.86 -6.41
C ARG A 323 -17.91 2.25 -6.18
N GLU A 324 -19.13 2.37 -5.62
CA GLU A 324 -19.73 3.65 -5.29
C GLU A 324 -18.94 4.40 -4.20
N HIS A 325 -18.41 3.68 -3.21
CA HIS A 325 -17.54 4.25 -2.19
C HIS A 325 -16.27 4.86 -2.82
N VAL A 326 -15.60 4.11 -3.69
CA VAL A 326 -14.41 4.61 -4.41
C VAL A 326 -14.76 5.81 -5.27
N ALA A 327 -15.86 5.75 -6.04
CA ALA A 327 -16.31 6.86 -6.90
C ALA A 327 -16.62 8.14 -6.12
N ARG A 328 -17.10 8.01 -4.88
CA ARG A 328 -17.43 9.18 -4.04
C ARG A 328 -16.22 9.77 -3.32
N HIS A 329 -15.24 8.97 -2.95
CA HIS A 329 -14.19 9.38 -2.01
C HIS A 329 -12.77 9.28 -2.55
N HIS A 330 -12.55 8.50 -3.62
CA HIS A 330 -11.23 8.11 -4.11
C HIS A 330 -11.07 8.17 -5.62
N ASP A 331 -11.93 8.90 -6.34
CA ASP A 331 -11.79 9.12 -7.79
C ASP A 331 -10.88 10.33 -8.05
N TRP A 332 -9.85 10.16 -8.86
CA TRP A 332 -8.92 11.24 -9.25
C TRP A 332 -9.58 12.36 -10.08
N ALA A 333 -10.73 12.13 -10.68
CA ALA A 333 -11.46 13.14 -11.44
C ALA A 333 -12.19 14.18 -10.57
N ARG A 334 -12.06 14.07 -9.24
CA ARG A 334 -12.68 14.98 -8.27
C ARG A 334 -11.68 15.91 -7.58
#